data_7448cccd13dd268f1e79c0cac0153324
#
_entry.id   7448cccd13dd268f1e79c0cac0153324
#
_cell.length_a   1.000
_cell.length_b   1.000
_cell.length_c   1.000
_cell.angle_alpha   90.00
_cell.angle_beta   90.00
_cell.angle_gamma   90.00
#
_symmetry.space_group_name_H-M   'P 1'
#
loop_
_entity.id
_entity.type
_entity.pdbx_description
1 polymer ?
#
loop_
_entity_poly.entity_id
_entity_poly.type
_entity_poly.pdbx_seq_one_letter_code
_entity_poly.pdbx_strand_id
1 'polypeptide(L)'
;KRTNVALVARRRQADSRGTAPRLRVAAVEVGLTTAIMVVYFFLRGIRPDDVESSVGRSLTLIRFEEQLGVFQEVRWQSAFLDFPWAMSVANFVYAWGHYPVMVAIAVWLALRDPVRFRFVRNVLIVSAIIGIVTYWVWPAAPPRLMESYGYDFGFIDTVHGATSNVSYFQPGPFVNNYAALPSFHFGWILLSSMAVWTNTTSRWTRTAA
;
A
#
# COMPACT_ATOMS: atom_id res chain seq x y z
N LYS A 1 -36.86 3.17 -40.62
CA LYS A 1 -36.77 3.47 -39.16
C LYS A 1 -36.74 2.21 -38.29
N ARG A 2 -37.52 1.14 -38.59
CA ARG A 2 -37.58 -0.12 -37.78
C ARG A 2 -36.29 -0.95 -37.87
N THR A 3 -35.57 -0.94 -38.96
CA THR A 3 -34.32 -1.72 -39.18
C THR A 3 -33.17 -1.22 -38.33
N ASN A 4 -33.06 0.09 -38.09
CA ASN A 4 -32.01 0.66 -37.24
C ASN A 4 -32.19 0.35 -35.73
N VAL A 5 -33.45 0.28 -35.29
CA VAL A 5 -33.76 -0.06 -33.89
C VAL A 5 -33.37 -1.53 -33.57
N ALA A 6 -33.65 -2.45 -34.50
CA ALA A 6 -33.30 -3.87 -34.36
C ALA A 6 -31.77 -4.10 -34.39
N LEU A 7 -31.02 -3.34 -35.21
CA LEU A 7 -29.56 -3.39 -35.26
C LEU A 7 -28.90 -2.86 -33.97
N VAL A 8 -29.43 -1.75 -33.43
CA VAL A 8 -28.96 -1.18 -32.15
C VAL A 8 -29.26 -2.12 -30.98
N ALA A 9 -30.44 -2.74 -30.96
CA ALA A 9 -30.82 -3.72 -29.94
C ALA A 9 -29.93 -4.97 -30.02
N ARG A 10 -29.63 -5.49 -31.21
CA ARG A 10 -28.70 -6.63 -31.37
C ARG A 10 -27.29 -6.30 -30.97
N ARG A 11 -26.77 -5.10 -31.27
CA ARG A 11 -25.44 -4.66 -30.80
C ARG A 11 -25.39 -4.56 -29.26
N ARG A 12 -26.40 -3.94 -28.62
CA ARG A 12 -26.50 -3.88 -27.16
C ARG A 12 -26.57 -5.26 -26.53
N GLN A 13 -27.28 -6.21 -27.14
CA GLN A 13 -27.39 -7.57 -26.64
C GLN A 13 -26.12 -8.40 -26.88
N ALA A 14 -25.36 -8.16 -27.92
CA ALA A 14 -24.04 -8.74 -28.16
C ALA A 14 -22.99 -8.17 -27.20
N ASP A 15 -22.98 -6.86 -26.94
CA ASP A 15 -22.11 -6.19 -25.97
C ASP A 15 -22.40 -6.66 -24.53
N SER A 16 -23.68 -6.82 -24.16
CA SER A 16 -24.04 -7.32 -22.83
C SER A 16 -23.65 -8.78 -22.60
N ARG A 17 -23.66 -9.63 -23.63
CA ARG A 17 -23.20 -11.02 -23.55
C ARG A 17 -21.69 -11.14 -23.41
N GLY A 18 -20.90 -10.16 -23.85
CA GLY A 18 -19.44 -10.13 -23.70
C GLY A 18 -18.96 -9.48 -22.39
N THR A 19 -19.75 -8.60 -21.81
CA THR A 19 -19.38 -7.88 -20.58
C THR A 19 -19.61 -8.69 -19.30
N ALA A 20 -20.70 -9.45 -19.22
CA ALA A 20 -21.02 -10.24 -18.03
C ALA A 20 -19.95 -11.28 -17.65
N PRO A 21 -19.38 -12.08 -18.56
CA PRO A 21 -18.31 -13.01 -18.24
C PRO A 21 -17.01 -12.28 -17.83
N ARG A 22 -16.68 -11.13 -18.42
CA ARG A 22 -15.52 -10.32 -18.04
C ARG A 22 -15.65 -9.76 -16.61
N LEU A 23 -16.82 -9.23 -16.27
CA LEU A 23 -17.11 -8.76 -14.91
C LEU A 23 -17.01 -9.88 -13.88
N ARG A 24 -17.53 -11.06 -14.21
CA ARG A 24 -17.43 -12.23 -13.32
C ARG A 24 -15.98 -12.65 -13.10
N VAL A 25 -15.19 -12.73 -14.16
CA VAL A 25 -13.75 -13.07 -14.06
C VAL A 25 -13.03 -12.00 -13.23
N ALA A 26 -13.23 -10.72 -13.49
CA ALA A 26 -12.62 -9.64 -12.72
C ALA A 26 -13.01 -9.70 -11.24
N ALA A 27 -14.29 -9.94 -10.94
CA ALA A 27 -14.78 -10.07 -9.56
C ALA A 27 -14.13 -11.25 -8.83
N VAL A 28 -13.99 -12.41 -9.47
CA VAL A 28 -13.33 -13.59 -8.89
C VAL A 28 -11.85 -13.30 -8.65
N GLU A 29 -11.16 -12.72 -9.62
CA GLU A 29 -9.72 -12.41 -9.51
C GLU A 29 -9.44 -11.37 -8.41
N VAL A 30 -10.23 -10.30 -8.34
CA VAL A 30 -10.12 -9.28 -7.29
C VAL A 30 -10.50 -9.87 -5.94
N GLY A 31 -11.57 -10.65 -5.85
CA GLY A 31 -12.00 -11.31 -4.61
C GLY A 31 -10.92 -12.27 -4.07
N LEU A 32 -10.33 -13.09 -4.95
CA LEU A 32 -9.22 -13.98 -4.58
C LEU A 32 -8.01 -13.18 -4.08
N THR A 33 -7.66 -12.11 -4.78
CA THR A 33 -6.54 -11.23 -4.37
C THR A 33 -6.81 -10.64 -2.99
N THR A 34 -8.04 -10.15 -2.75
CA THR A 34 -8.45 -9.60 -1.45
C THR A 34 -8.35 -10.66 -0.35
N ALA A 35 -8.81 -11.89 -0.60
CA ALA A 35 -8.72 -12.99 0.37
C ALA A 35 -7.25 -13.31 0.71
N ILE A 36 -6.37 -13.37 -0.28
CA ILE A 36 -4.92 -13.56 -0.07
C ILE A 36 -4.33 -12.43 0.76
N MET A 37 -4.73 -11.18 0.52
CA MET A 37 -4.27 -10.03 1.30
C MET A 37 -4.77 -10.05 2.74
N VAL A 38 -6.00 -10.50 2.98
CA VAL A 38 -6.50 -10.70 4.36
C VAL A 38 -5.64 -11.74 5.10
N VAL A 39 -5.33 -12.87 4.45
CA VAL A 39 -4.41 -13.87 5.00
C VAL A 39 -3.03 -13.29 5.28
N TYR A 40 -2.49 -12.48 4.35
CA TYR A 40 -1.22 -11.78 4.56
C TYR A 40 -1.26 -10.89 5.81
N PHE A 41 -2.27 -10.03 5.95
CA PHE A 41 -2.38 -9.14 7.11
C PHE A 41 -2.50 -9.91 8.42
N PHE A 42 -3.24 -11.01 8.42
CA PHE A 42 -3.35 -11.91 9.57
C PHE A 42 -2.00 -12.54 9.93
N LEU A 43 -1.32 -13.15 8.95
CA LEU A 43 0.00 -13.76 9.16
C LEU A 43 1.06 -12.75 9.62
N ARG A 44 0.95 -11.50 9.14
CA ARG A 44 1.80 -10.40 9.59
C ARG A 44 1.53 -10.05 11.06
N GLY A 45 0.26 -10.06 11.47
CA GLY A 45 -0.16 -9.62 12.80
C GLY A 45 0.03 -10.65 13.92
N ILE A 46 0.03 -11.95 13.61
CA ILE A 46 0.18 -13.00 14.63
C ILE A 46 1.62 -13.27 15.08
N ARG A 47 2.59 -12.57 14.47
CA ARG A 47 3.98 -12.70 14.90
C ARG A 47 4.14 -12.16 16.32
N PRO A 48 4.75 -12.93 17.26
CA PRO A 48 5.07 -12.42 18.59
C PRO A 48 6.02 -11.24 18.52
N ASP A 49 5.82 -10.26 19.41
CA ASP A 49 6.72 -9.11 19.53
C ASP A 49 8.08 -9.56 20.08
N ASP A 50 9.13 -9.17 19.39
CA ASP A 50 10.52 -9.32 19.81
C ASP A 50 11.14 -7.92 19.86
N VAL A 51 10.85 -7.22 20.96
CA VAL A 51 11.18 -5.80 21.15
C VAL A 51 12.69 -5.58 21.07
N GLU A 52 13.45 -6.33 21.86
CA GLU A 52 14.89 -6.15 22.00
C GLU A 52 15.61 -6.32 20.65
N SER A 53 15.37 -7.44 19.99
CA SER A 53 15.97 -7.69 18.66
C SER A 53 15.51 -6.65 17.62
N SER A 54 14.24 -6.25 17.67
CA SER A 54 13.69 -5.29 16.71
C SER A 54 14.30 -3.90 16.86
N VAL A 55 14.47 -3.44 18.10
CA VAL A 55 15.13 -2.17 18.42
C VAL A 55 16.61 -2.23 18.05
N GLY A 56 17.32 -3.32 18.42
CA GLY A 56 18.74 -3.49 18.08
C GLY A 56 19.02 -3.46 16.57
N ARG A 57 18.13 -4.08 15.78
CA ARG A 57 18.23 -4.06 14.31
C ARG A 57 17.95 -2.67 13.72
N SER A 58 17.00 -1.95 14.28
CA SER A 58 16.74 -0.56 13.86
C SER A 58 17.89 0.36 14.16
N LEU A 59 18.53 0.22 15.32
CA LEU A 59 19.77 0.96 15.66
C LEU A 59 20.91 0.64 14.69
N THR A 60 21.05 -0.63 14.31
CA THR A 60 22.07 -1.03 13.33
C THR A 60 21.80 -0.39 11.96
N LEU A 61 20.53 -0.37 11.53
CA LEU A 61 20.12 0.25 10.27
C LEU A 61 20.36 1.76 10.28
N ILE A 62 19.92 2.47 11.34
CA ILE A 62 20.12 3.92 11.47
C ILE A 62 21.61 4.26 11.44
N ARG A 63 22.46 3.54 12.17
CA ARG A 63 23.92 3.75 12.14
C ARG A 63 24.51 3.55 10.75
N PHE A 64 24.02 2.56 10.01
CA PHE A 64 24.45 2.31 8.65
C PHE A 64 24.03 3.45 7.71
N GLU A 65 22.81 3.95 7.84
CA GLU A 65 22.30 5.10 7.07
C GLU A 65 23.06 6.39 7.40
N GLU A 66 23.42 6.61 8.69
CA GLU A 66 24.26 7.72 9.13
C GLU A 66 25.66 7.65 8.49
N GLN A 67 26.26 6.45 8.47
CA GLN A 67 27.60 6.24 7.87
C GLN A 67 27.59 6.52 6.35
N LEU A 68 26.48 6.23 5.68
CA LEU A 68 26.29 6.54 4.26
C LEU A 68 25.86 7.99 3.99
N GLY A 69 25.54 8.76 5.04
CA GLY A 69 25.03 10.13 4.91
C GLY A 69 23.62 10.21 4.34
N VAL A 70 22.84 9.11 4.38
CA VAL A 70 21.47 9.04 3.83
C VAL A 70 20.39 9.12 4.90
N PHE A 71 20.74 9.15 6.18
CA PHE A 71 19.79 9.36 7.28
C PHE A 71 19.31 10.81 7.27
N GLN A 72 18.21 11.08 6.56
CA GLN A 72 17.68 12.42 6.32
C GLN A 72 16.20 12.57 6.76
N GLU A 73 15.61 11.51 7.30
CA GLU A 73 14.17 11.45 7.60
C GLU A 73 13.73 12.52 8.57
N VAL A 74 14.49 12.73 9.65
CA VAL A 74 14.21 13.76 10.67
C VAL A 74 14.23 15.16 10.05
N ARG A 75 15.20 15.42 9.16
CA ARG A 75 15.32 16.71 8.47
C ARG A 75 14.13 16.94 7.53
N TRP A 76 13.71 15.90 6.79
CA TRP A 76 12.53 15.99 5.95
C TRP A 76 11.26 16.18 6.79
N GLN A 77 11.12 15.41 7.87
CA GLN A 77 9.97 15.55 8.75
C GLN A 77 9.88 16.96 9.33
N SER A 78 10.98 17.52 9.85
CA SER A 78 10.99 18.86 10.44
C SER A 78 10.57 19.93 9.43
N ALA A 79 11.01 19.85 8.18
CA ALA A 79 10.59 20.76 7.12
C ALA A 79 9.08 20.67 6.82
N PHE A 80 8.46 19.48 6.96
CA PHE A 80 7.02 19.31 6.77
C PHE A 80 6.20 19.77 7.99
N LEU A 81 6.76 19.73 9.20
CA LEU A 81 6.08 20.18 10.42
C LEU A 81 5.78 21.66 10.40
N ASP A 82 6.54 22.46 9.66
CA ASP A 82 6.27 23.89 9.44
C ASP A 82 4.98 24.13 8.61
N PHE A 83 4.44 23.09 7.98
CA PHE A 83 3.23 23.14 7.17
C PHE A 83 2.15 22.17 7.69
N PRO A 84 1.39 22.51 8.75
CA PRO A 84 0.42 21.60 9.40
C PRO A 84 -0.62 21.01 8.43
N TRP A 85 -1.05 21.78 7.42
CA TRP A 85 -1.98 21.29 6.41
C TRP A 85 -1.38 20.18 5.54
N ALA A 86 -0.10 20.31 5.17
CA ALA A 86 0.59 19.30 4.37
C ALA A 86 0.78 18.01 5.17
N MET A 87 1.13 18.13 6.44
CA MET A 87 1.22 17.01 7.37
C MET A 87 -0.15 16.31 7.54
N SER A 88 -1.23 17.07 7.68
CA SER A 88 -2.60 16.53 7.78
C SER A 88 -2.99 15.74 6.53
N VAL A 89 -2.70 16.27 5.35
CA VAL A 89 -2.93 15.57 4.07
C VAL A 89 -2.08 14.30 3.97
N ALA A 90 -0.80 14.38 4.32
CA ALA A 90 0.10 13.21 4.30
C ALA A 90 -0.38 12.10 5.24
N ASN A 91 -0.76 12.44 6.48
CA ASN A 91 -1.30 11.51 7.45
C ASN A 91 -2.63 10.88 6.98
N PHE A 92 -3.53 11.68 6.38
CA PHE A 92 -4.78 11.17 5.82
C PHE A 92 -4.52 10.19 4.67
N VAL A 93 -3.65 10.54 3.74
CA VAL A 93 -3.28 9.67 2.61
C VAL A 93 -2.61 8.39 3.13
N TYR A 94 -1.72 8.48 4.10
CA TYR A 94 -1.07 7.33 4.71
C TYR A 94 -2.09 6.41 5.41
N ALA A 95 -2.96 6.97 6.25
CA ALA A 95 -3.88 6.19 7.06
C ALA A 95 -5.04 5.59 6.25
N TRP A 96 -5.61 6.37 5.32
CA TRP A 96 -6.88 6.03 4.68
C TRP A 96 -6.85 6.06 3.16
N GLY A 97 -5.99 6.90 2.54
CA GLY A 97 -6.04 7.18 1.12
C GLY A 97 -5.52 6.05 0.25
N HIS A 98 -4.43 5.41 0.63
CA HIS A 98 -3.73 4.49 -0.25
C HIS A 98 -4.50 3.18 -0.54
N TYR A 99 -5.19 2.58 0.44
CA TYR A 99 -5.94 1.34 0.22
C TYR A 99 -7.09 1.47 -0.79
N PRO A 100 -7.99 2.47 -0.67
CA PRO A 100 -9.03 2.68 -1.67
C PRO A 100 -8.48 2.93 -3.07
N VAL A 101 -7.39 3.69 -3.19
CA VAL A 101 -6.74 3.97 -4.47
C VAL A 101 -6.18 2.68 -5.08
N MET A 102 -5.48 1.86 -4.30
CA MET A 102 -4.98 0.57 -4.76
C MET A 102 -6.10 -0.37 -5.22
N VAL A 103 -7.20 -0.44 -4.46
CA VAL A 103 -8.36 -1.25 -4.84
C VAL A 103 -8.99 -0.73 -6.13
N ALA A 104 -9.15 0.59 -6.28
CA ALA A 104 -9.67 1.19 -7.50
C ALA A 104 -8.79 0.88 -8.72
N ILE A 105 -7.46 0.97 -8.59
CA ILE A 105 -6.50 0.62 -9.63
C ILE A 105 -6.58 -0.88 -9.96
N ALA A 106 -6.68 -1.74 -8.95
CA ALA A 106 -6.80 -3.18 -9.13
C ALA A 106 -8.07 -3.54 -9.91
N VAL A 107 -9.21 -2.98 -9.53
CA VAL A 107 -10.49 -3.18 -10.23
C VAL A 107 -10.42 -2.65 -11.66
N TRP A 108 -9.90 -1.42 -11.83
CA TRP A 108 -9.73 -0.83 -13.16
C TRP A 108 -8.87 -1.70 -14.07
N LEU A 109 -7.73 -2.19 -13.57
CA LEU A 109 -6.81 -3.02 -14.36
C LEU A 109 -7.42 -4.40 -14.66
N ALA A 110 -8.10 -5.03 -13.69
CA ALA A 110 -8.78 -6.32 -13.87
C ALA A 110 -9.85 -6.26 -14.97
N LEU A 111 -10.57 -5.14 -15.07
CA LEU A 111 -11.59 -4.91 -16.09
C LEU A 111 -10.98 -4.57 -17.46
N ARG A 112 -9.86 -3.85 -17.48
CA ARG A 112 -9.22 -3.36 -18.71
C ARG A 112 -8.31 -4.40 -19.36
N ASP A 113 -7.44 -5.02 -18.57
CA ASP A 113 -6.45 -5.99 -19.02
C ASP A 113 -6.20 -7.07 -17.95
N PRO A 114 -6.99 -8.17 -17.99
CA PRO A 114 -6.86 -9.25 -17.02
C PRO A 114 -5.48 -9.93 -17.01
N VAL A 115 -4.74 -9.88 -18.11
CA VAL A 115 -3.39 -10.49 -18.18
C VAL A 115 -2.41 -9.66 -17.36
N ARG A 116 -2.42 -8.34 -17.57
CA ARG A 116 -1.58 -7.41 -16.80
C ARG A 116 -2.00 -7.35 -15.33
N PHE A 117 -3.30 -7.42 -15.04
CA PHE A 117 -3.78 -7.54 -13.67
C PHE A 117 -3.15 -8.73 -12.96
N ARG A 118 -3.17 -9.92 -13.58
CA ARG A 118 -2.56 -11.12 -12.98
C ARG A 118 -1.06 -10.96 -12.76
N PHE A 119 -0.36 -10.29 -13.65
CA PHE A 119 1.06 -9.98 -13.46
C PHE A 119 1.28 -9.09 -12.23
N VAL A 120 0.58 -7.95 -12.13
CA VAL A 120 0.68 -7.00 -11.00
C VAL A 120 0.29 -7.68 -9.69
N ARG A 121 -0.81 -8.45 -9.69
CA ARG A 121 -1.23 -9.28 -8.54
C ARG A 121 -0.14 -10.26 -8.10
N ASN A 122 0.49 -10.95 -9.04
CA ASN A 122 1.54 -11.92 -8.71
C ASN A 122 2.77 -11.22 -8.10
N VAL A 123 3.16 -10.05 -8.60
CA VAL A 123 4.22 -9.21 -8.00
C VAL A 123 3.83 -8.82 -6.57
N LEU A 124 2.59 -8.38 -6.35
CA LEU A 124 2.08 -8.04 -5.03
C LEU A 124 2.13 -9.25 -4.07
N ILE A 125 1.70 -10.43 -4.52
CA ILE A 125 1.72 -11.65 -3.71
C ILE A 125 3.16 -12.08 -3.37
N VAL A 126 4.05 -12.08 -4.36
CA VAL A 126 5.46 -12.46 -4.14
C VAL A 126 6.12 -11.47 -3.17
N SER A 127 5.90 -10.17 -3.35
CA SER A 127 6.41 -9.16 -2.41
C SER A 127 5.86 -9.36 -0.99
N ALA A 128 4.55 -9.67 -0.86
CA ALA A 128 3.92 -9.96 0.42
C ALA A 128 4.55 -11.18 1.13
N ILE A 129 4.84 -12.25 0.38
CA ILE A 129 5.53 -13.43 0.91
C ILE A 129 6.94 -13.07 1.40
N ILE A 130 7.70 -12.35 0.59
CA ILE A 130 9.04 -11.87 0.97
C ILE A 130 8.94 -11.02 2.24
N GLY A 131 7.96 -10.12 2.30
CA GLY A 131 7.75 -9.27 3.47
C GLY A 131 7.41 -10.05 4.73
N ILE A 132 6.52 -11.05 4.66
CA ILE A 132 6.23 -11.92 5.81
C ILE A 132 7.53 -12.59 6.29
N VAL A 133 8.28 -13.21 5.39
CA VAL A 133 9.55 -13.85 5.74
C VAL A 133 10.48 -12.85 6.42
N THR A 134 10.62 -11.65 5.86
CA THR A 134 11.47 -10.60 6.44
C THR A 134 10.98 -10.19 7.83
N TYR A 135 9.68 -9.92 8.01
CA TYR A 135 9.13 -9.53 9.32
C TYR A 135 9.28 -10.61 10.38
N TRP A 136 9.26 -11.88 9.99
CA TRP A 136 9.44 -12.99 10.93
C TRP A 136 10.89 -13.23 11.29
N VAL A 137 11.81 -13.13 10.32
CA VAL A 137 13.25 -13.41 10.52
C VAL A 137 13.99 -12.17 11.03
N TRP A 138 13.63 -10.99 10.51
CA TRP A 138 14.34 -9.75 10.77
C TRP A 138 13.38 -8.57 11.05
N PRO A 139 12.59 -8.64 12.16
CA PRO A 139 11.71 -7.54 12.53
C PRO A 139 12.51 -6.29 12.87
N ALA A 140 11.98 -5.13 12.54
CA ALA A 140 12.59 -3.85 12.83
C ALA A 140 11.54 -2.89 13.41
N ALA A 141 11.90 -2.16 14.45
CA ALA A 141 11.06 -1.14 15.06
C ALA A 141 11.00 0.10 14.15
N PRO A 142 9.82 0.68 13.92
CA PRO A 142 9.76 1.95 13.18
C PRO A 142 10.36 3.09 14.01
N PRO A 143 10.91 4.14 13.36
CA PRO A 143 11.56 5.26 14.04
C PRO A 143 10.69 5.90 15.13
N ARG A 144 9.37 5.99 14.92
CA ARG A 144 8.40 6.56 15.88
C ARG A 144 8.36 5.84 17.24
N LEU A 145 8.77 4.57 17.32
CA LEU A 145 8.78 3.80 18.55
C LEU A 145 10.14 3.89 19.29
N MET A 146 11.19 4.38 18.63
CA MET A 146 12.54 4.37 19.20
C MET A 146 12.63 5.23 20.46
N GLU A 147 11.94 6.37 20.52
CA GLU A 147 11.89 7.23 21.70
C GLU A 147 11.35 6.50 22.93
N SER A 148 10.29 5.69 22.77
CA SER A 148 9.69 4.91 23.87
C SER A 148 10.65 3.84 24.45
N TYR A 149 11.71 3.52 23.72
CA TYR A 149 12.78 2.61 24.13
C TYR A 149 14.07 3.34 24.55
N GLY A 150 14.01 4.66 24.74
CA GLY A 150 15.13 5.47 25.23
C GLY A 150 16.09 5.98 24.15
N TYR A 151 15.70 5.90 22.88
CA TYR A 151 16.52 6.37 21.74
C TYR A 151 15.81 7.51 21.03
N ASP A 152 16.13 8.73 21.42
CA ASP A 152 15.59 9.93 20.78
C ASP A 152 16.45 10.33 19.57
N PHE A 153 15.88 10.19 18.38
CA PHE A 153 16.44 10.65 17.11
C PHE A 153 15.73 11.91 16.59
N GLY A 154 14.81 12.49 17.36
CA GLY A 154 14.03 13.65 16.97
C GLY A 154 12.83 13.33 16.08
N PHE A 155 12.38 12.07 15.99
CA PHE A 155 11.17 11.71 15.29
C PHE A 155 9.91 12.07 16.10
N ILE A 156 8.93 12.62 15.43
CA ILE A 156 7.59 12.90 15.99
C ILE A 156 6.58 11.96 15.36
N ASP A 157 5.83 11.21 16.18
CA ASP A 157 4.73 10.38 15.69
C ASP A 157 3.51 11.26 15.38
N THR A 158 3.39 11.64 14.11
CA THR A 158 2.30 12.50 13.62
C THR A 158 1.02 11.72 13.31
N VAL A 159 1.08 10.37 13.25
CA VAL A 159 -0.07 9.51 12.91
C VAL A 159 -0.73 8.92 14.15
N HIS A 160 0.05 8.47 15.14
CA HIS A 160 -0.45 7.81 16.35
C HIS A 160 -0.20 8.66 17.61
N GLY A 161 0.63 9.70 17.52
CA GLY A 161 0.97 10.57 18.65
C GLY A 161 -0.20 11.48 19.07
N ALA A 162 -0.02 12.16 20.21
CA ALA A 162 -1.02 13.04 20.79
C ALA A 162 -1.40 14.23 19.89
N THR A 163 -0.55 14.59 18.95
CA THR A 163 -0.77 15.67 17.96
C THR A 163 -1.43 15.20 16.67
N SER A 164 -1.76 13.90 16.58
CA SER A 164 -2.40 13.34 15.40
C SER A 164 -3.80 13.92 15.21
N ASN A 165 -4.09 14.38 14.00
CA ASN A 165 -5.43 14.79 13.56
C ASN A 165 -6.15 13.70 12.75
N VAL A 166 -5.59 12.50 12.70
CA VAL A 166 -6.13 11.35 11.96
C VAL A 166 -6.41 10.23 12.92
N SER A 167 -7.67 9.78 12.98
CA SER A 167 -8.01 8.56 13.71
C SER A 167 -7.57 7.35 12.88
N TYR A 168 -6.43 6.75 13.23
CA TYR A 168 -5.93 5.54 12.59
C TYR A 168 -6.29 4.32 13.44
N PHE A 169 -7.17 3.50 12.91
CA PHE A 169 -7.58 2.26 13.56
C PHE A 169 -7.19 1.06 12.71
N GLN A 170 -6.50 0.13 13.31
CA GLN A 170 -6.20 -1.17 12.71
C GLN A 170 -6.66 -2.26 13.68
N PRO A 171 -7.47 -3.27 13.25
CA PRO A 171 -7.87 -4.36 14.14
C PRO A 171 -6.66 -5.09 14.70
N GLY A 172 -6.65 -5.37 16.01
CA GLY A 172 -5.52 -5.95 16.74
C GLY A 172 -4.85 -7.16 16.05
N PRO A 173 -5.62 -8.17 15.53
CA PRO A 173 -5.03 -9.31 14.84
C PRO A 173 -4.24 -8.99 13.56
N PHE A 174 -4.34 -7.78 13.03
CA PHE A 174 -3.63 -7.32 11.83
C PHE A 174 -2.49 -6.35 12.11
N VAL A 175 -2.30 -5.98 13.38
CA VAL A 175 -1.24 -5.05 13.79
C VAL A 175 0.08 -5.80 13.95
N ASN A 176 1.15 -5.24 13.38
CA ASN A 176 2.53 -5.63 13.67
C ASN A 176 3.34 -4.33 13.81
N ASN A 177 3.72 -4.02 15.04
CA ASN A 177 4.47 -2.80 15.36
C ASN A 177 5.92 -2.83 14.86
N TYR A 178 6.46 -4.01 14.58
CA TYR A 178 7.86 -4.22 14.20
C TYR A 178 8.03 -4.62 12.73
N ALA A 179 7.07 -4.29 11.90
CA ALA A 179 7.10 -4.49 10.45
C ALA A 179 7.51 -3.20 9.71
N ALA A 180 8.59 -2.55 10.15
CA ALA A 180 9.04 -1.30 9.55
C ALA A 180 9.69 -1.51 8.18
N LEU A 181 10.43 -2.60 7.99
CA LEU A 181 11.16 -2.89 6.76
C LEU A 181 10.84 -4.31 6.25
N PRO A 182 10.53 -4.52 4.93
CA PRO A 182 10.36 -3.51 3.89
C PRO A 182 9.05 -2.70 4.04
N SER A 183 9.06 -1.44 3.59
CA SER A 183 7.87 -0.59 3.61
C SER A 183 6.93 -0.92 2.45
N PHE A 184 5.80 -1.55 2.73
CA PHE A 184 4.78 -1.84 1.72
C PHE A 184 3.86 -0.66 1.41
N HIS A 185 3.78 0.34 2.27
CA HIS A 185 3.15 1.61 1.89
C HIS A 185 3.84 2.19 0.65
N PHE A 186 5.17 2.28 0.68
CA PHE A 186 5.92 2.73 -0.48
C PHE A 186 5.87 1.73 -1.64
N GLY A 187 6.20 0.46 -1.39
CA GLY A 187 6.35 -0.56 -2.44
C GLY A 187 5.07 -0.81 -3.24
N TRP A 188 3.91 -0.87 -2.58
CA TRP A 188 2.64 -1.13 -3.25
C TRP A 188 2.05 0.11 -3.91
N ILE A 189 2.31 1.31 -3.39
CA ILE A 189 1.99 2.55 -4.10
C ILE A 189 2.82 2.64 -5.37
N LEU A 190 4.12 2.38 -5.31
CA LEU A 190 4.99 2.35 -6.48
C LEU A 190 4.51 1.34 -7.52
N LEU A 191 4.18 0.10 -7.12
CA LEU A 191 3.63 -0.93 -8.00
C LEU A 191 2.33 -0.47 -8.67
N SER A 192 1.43 0.16 -7.91
CA SER A 192 0.17 0.68 -8.41
C SER A 192 0.38 1.83 -9.40
N SER A 193 1.30 2.75 -9.10
CA SER A 193 1.70 3.85 -9.97
C SER A 193 2.30 3.34 -11.28
N MET A 194 3.19 2.36 -11.22
CA MET A 194 3.75 1.71 -12.41
C MET A 194 2.67 0.99 -13.23
N ALA A 195 1.69 0.36 -12.57
CA ALA A 195 0.57 -0.26 -13.26
C ALA A 195 -0.28 0.76 -14.04
N VAL A 196 -0.55 1.92 -13.47
CA VAL A 196 -1.24 3.02 -14.17
C VAL A 196 -0.39 3.58 -15.29
N TRP A 197 0.88 3.90 -15.02
CA TRP A 197 1.80 4.47 -15.99
C TRP A 197 1.93 3.62 -17.25
N THR A 198 2.09 2.32 -17.10
CA THR A 198 2.31 1.39 -18.22
C THR A 198 1.03 1.06 -18.98
N ASN A 199 -0.15 1.28 -18.39
CA ASN A 199 -1.44 0.90 -18.97
C ASN A 199 -2.28 2.08 -19.45
N THR A 200 -1.77 3.32 -19.32
CA THR A 200 -2.45 4.51 -19.82
C THR A 200 -1.63 5.21 -20.88
N THR A 201 -2.31 5.76 -21.89
CA THR A 201 -1.73 6.62 -22.92
C THR A 201 -1.94 8.10 -22.62
N SER A 202 -2.83 8.42 -21.69
CA SER A 202 -3.11 9.80 -21.31
C SER A 202 -1.92 10.41 -20.56
N ARG A 203 -1.45 11.58 -21.01
CA ARG A 203 -0.36 12.32 -20.34
C ARG A 203 -0.75 12.69 -18.91
N TRP A 204 -1.99 13.14 -18.70
CA TRP A 204 -2.48 13.55 -17.39
C TRP A 204 -2.49 12.40 -16.35
N THR A 205 -2.97 11.22 -16.76
CA THR A 205 -2.95 10.06 -15.87
C THR A 205 -1.55 9.52 -15.60
N ARG A 206 -0.61 9.70 -16.54
CA ARG A 206 0.81 9.35 -16.32
C ARG A 206 1.49 10.31 -15.36
N THR A 207 1.14 11.58 -15.38
CA THR A 207 1.73 12.59 -14.47
C THR A 207 1.20 12.43 -13.04
N ALA A 208 0.00 11.87 -12.87
CA ALA A 208 -0.64 11.64 -11.57
C ALA A 208 -0.31 10.27 -10.94
N ALA A 209 0.33 9.36 -11.68
CA ALA A 209 0.70 8.02 -11.20
C ALA A 209 2.09 7.99 -10.55
#